data_3cbc743f7ab6006918f0c45665989830
#
_entry.id   3cbc743f7ab6006918f0c45665989830
#
_cell.length_a   1.000
_cell.length_b   1.000
_cell.length_c   1.000
_cell.angle_alpha   90.00
_cell.angle_beta   90.00
_cell.angle_gamma   90.00
#
_symmetry.space_group_name_H-M   'P 1'
#
loop_
_entity.id
_entity.type
_entity.pdbx_description
1 polymer ?
#
loop_
_entity_poly.entity_id
_entity_poly.type
_entity_poly.pdbx_seq_one_letter_code
_entity_poly.pdbx_strand_id
1 'polypeptide(L)'
;FLSWSIYLDSFAGGYTVRDNICPRSNNGGIMFQGGKDNIVTNNILIDGRVGQGHWSNFAGNSTGLVFERNIVAWSNPDATLWAHGKLGPEVIRSDRNLFWCPGIPEPKLGYGGRDAWADWQAQGYDQNSLFSDPLFVDPANDDFALRADSPAWQLGFEKIDTSGIQAAKAHCNCEIEPAADALIAAMHVTA
;
A
#
# COMPACT_ATOMS: atom_id res chain seq x y z
N PHE A 1 -4.59 -4.86 16.96
CA PHE A 1 -3.91 -5.92 16.21
C PHE A 1 -3.12 -5.32 15.06
N LEU A 2 -1.84 -5.67 14.94
CA LEU A 2 -1.01 -5.32 13.79
C LEU A 2 -1.41 -6.25 12.64
N SER A 3 -2.00 -5.73 11.57
CA SER A 3 -2.34 -6.50 10.38
C SER A 3 -1.95 -5.72 9.13
N TRP A 4 -1.27 -6.41 8.23
CA TRP A 4 -0.89 -5.94 6.92
C TRP A 4 -1.65 -6.76 5.88
N SER A 5 -2.06 -6.17 4.79
CA SER A 5 -2.69 -6.95 3.72
C SER A 5 -1.70 -7.92 3.09
N ILE A 6 -0.47 -7.47 2.91
CA ILE A 6 0.64 -8.28 2.41
C ILE A 6 1.79 -8.18 3.42
N TYR A 7 2.25 -9.32 3.91
CA TYR A 7 3.36 -9.37 4.87
C TYR A 7 4.43 -10.35 4.40
N LEU A 8 5.54 -9.80 3.95
CA LEU A 8 6.73 -10.56 3.61
C LEU A 8 7.62 -10.59 4.86
N ASP A 9 7.41 -11.65 5.66
CA ASP A 9 8.05 -11.83 6.95
C ASP A 9 9.52 -12.28 6.82
N SER A 10 10.21 -12.25 7.92
CA SER A 10 11.65 -12.53 8.10
C SER A 10 12.21 -13.55 7.13
N PHE A 11 13.21 -13.14 6.35
CA PHE A 11 13.91 -14.01 5.39
C PHE A 11 13.07 -14.52 4.20
N ALA A 12 11.82 -14.08 4.02
CA ALA A 12 11.06 -14.36 2.81
C ALA A 12 11.86 -13.92 1.59
N GLY A 13 12.04 -14.77 0.60
CA GLY A 13 12.85 -14.42 -0.56
C GLY A 13 12.39 -15.04 -1.87
N GLY A 14 12.57 -14.30 -2.97
CA GLY A 14 12.23 -14.75 -4.32
C GLY A 14 10.74 -14.75 -4.64
N TYR A 15 9.91 -14.05 -3.85
CA TYR A 15 8.47 -13.94 -4.11
C TYR A 15 8.16 -12.81 -5.08
N THR A 16 7.22 -13.07 -5.98
CA THR A 16 6.57 -12.04 -6.81
C THR A 16 5.13 -11.87 -6.34
N VAL A 17 4.81 -10.67 -5.87
CA VAL A 17 3.46 -10.25 -5.43
C VAL A 17 2.94 -9.25 -6.44
N ARG A 18 1.94 -9.65 -7.22
CA ARG A 18 1.39 -8.81 -8.28
C ARG A 18 -0.11 -8.97 -8.45
N ASP A 19 -0.73 -7.98 -9.05
CA ASP A 19 -2.13 -7.99 -9.47
C ASP A 19 -3.12 -8.17 -8.30
N ASN A 20 -2.75 -7.65 -7.10
CA ASN A 20 -3.63 -7.67 -5.95
C ASN A 20 -4.32 -6.32 -5.75
N ILE A 21 -5.55 -6.35 -5.26
CA ILE A 21 -6.29 -5.19 -4.76
C ILE A 21 -6.51 -5.40 -3.27
N CYS A 22 -5.91 -4.56 -2.44
CA CYS A 22 -5.90 -4.67 -0.98
C CYS A 22 -6.54 -3.43 -0.33
N PRO A 23 -7.86 -3.41 -0.15
CA PRO A 23 -8.52 -2.28 0.49
C PRO A 23 -8.47 -2.38 2.01
N ARG A 24 -8.32 -1.23 2.68
CA ARG A 24 -8.57 -1.00 4.11
C ARG A 24 -7.88 -1.99 5.06
N SER A 25 -6.57 -1.86 5.15
CA SER A 25 -5.80 -2.61 6.14
C SER A 25 -5.73 -1.88 7.48
N ASN A 26 -5.80 -2.62 8.59
CA ASN A 26 -5.75 -2.01 9.92
C ASN A 26 -4.41 -1.31 10.22
N ASN A 27 -3.31 -1.80 9.68
CA ASN A 27 -1.99 -1.18 9.85
C ASN A 27 -1.52 -0.52 8.55
N GLY A 28 -1.41 -1.32 7.46
CA GLY A 28 -1.01 -0.83 6.16
C GLY A 28 -1.13 -1.89 5.07
N GLY A 29 -0.98 -1.47 3.82
CA GLY A 29 -1.11 -2.35 2.65
C GLY A 29 -0.01 -3.39 2.57
N ILE A 30 1.24 -3.02 2.92
CA ILE A 30 2.39 -3.92 2.79
C ILE A 30 3.41 -3.75 3.91
N MET A 31 4.01 -4.87 4.31
CA MET A 31 5.17 -4.95 5.21
C MET A 31 6.28 -5.78 4.57
N PHE A 32 7.46 -5.16 4.43
CA PHE A 32 8.72 -5.87 4.23
C PHE A 32 9.47 -5.94 5.56
N GLN A 33 9.57 -7.11 6.15
CA GLN A 33 10.34 -7.34 7.37
C GLN A 33 11.64 -8.09 7.08
N GLY A 34 12.41 -7.60 6.15
CA GLY A 34 13.60 -8.27 5.67
C GLY A 34 13.38 -9.05 4.38
N GLY A 35 14.26 -10.02 4.12
CA GLY A 35 14.17 -10.88 2.96
C GLY A 35 14.99 -10.40 1.76
N LYS A 36 14.98 -11.22 0.70
CA LYS A 36 15.80 -10.98 -0.49
C LYS A 36 15.01 -11.19 -1.77
N ASP A 37 15.31 -10.36 -2.78
CA ASP A 37 14.85 -10.55 -4.15
C ASP A 37 13.31 -10.69 -4.28
N ASN A 38 12.57 -10.02 -3.39
CA ASN A 38 11.11 -9.97 -3.47
C ASN A 38 10.67 -8.85 -4.41
N ILE A 39 9.72 -9.14 -5.28
CA ILE A 39 9.18 -8.19 -6.25
C ILE A 39 7.71 -7.93 -5.93
N VAL A 40 7.38 -6.68 -5.64
CA VAL A 40 6.00 -6.21 -5.45
C VAL A 40 5.69 -5.23 -6.56
N THR A 41 4.80 -5.61 -7.47
CA THR A 41 4.53 -4.84 -8.68
C THR A 41 3.07 -4.94 -9.09
N ASN A 42 2.54 -3.90 -9.71
CA ASN A 42 1.18 -3.89 -10.25
C ASN A 42 0.09 -4.22 -9.23
N ASN A 43 0.21 -3.71 -8.00
CA ASN A 43 -0.81 -3.87 -6.97
C ASN A 43 -1.52 -2.54 -6.70
N ILE A 44 -2.74 -2.62 -6.17
CA ILE A 44 -3.53 -1.50 -5.65
C ILE A 44 -3.66 -1.68 -4.14
N LEU A 45 -3.07 -0.77 -3.37
CA LEU A 45 -3.09 -0.75 -1.91
C LEU A 45 -3.87 0.49 -1.45
N ILE A 46 -4.97 0.28 -0.71
CA ILE A 46 -5.90 1.36 -0.36
C ILE A 46 -6.09 1.44 1.15
N ASP A 47 -6.05 2.66 1.69
CA ASP A 47 -6.44 3.00 3.05
C ASP A 47 -5.80 2.14 4.15
N GLY A 48 -4.48 2.12 4.21
CA GLY A 48 -3.78 1.72 5.43
C GLY A 48 -4.07 2.73 6.55
N ARG A 49 -4.61 2.28 7.66
CA ARG A 49 -5.08 3.18 8.74
C ARG A 49 -3.95 3.96 9.42
N VAL A 50 -2.80 3.32 9.62
CA VAL A 50 -1.64 3.91 10.33
C VAL A 50 -0.61 4.45 9.35
N GLY A 51 -0.32 3.67 8.33
CA GLY A 51 0.58 4.00 7.24
C GLY A 51 0.28 3.09 6.05
N GLN A 52 0.86 3.39 4.89
CA GLN A 52 0.55 2.59 3.71
C GLN A 52 1.50 1.39 3.58
N GLY A 53 2.73 1.55 4.02
CA GLY A 53 3.69 0.46 4.07
C GLY A 53 4.76 0.65 5.14
N HIS A 54 5.46 -0.46 5.44
CA HIS A 54 6.59 -0.49 6.35
C HIS A 54 7.74 -1.25 5.72
N TRP A 55 8.90 -0.61 5.70
CA TRP A 55 10.11 -1.20 5.16
C TRP A 55 11.17 -1.33 6.25
N SER A 56 11.54 -2.56 6.54
CA SER A 56 12.51 -2.87 7.57
C SER A 56 13.64 -3.73 7.00
N ASN A 57 14.87 -3.32 7.26
CA ASN A 57 16.04 -4.15 7.03
C ASN A 57 16.31 -5.01 8.28
N PHE A 58 15.40 -5.94 8.56
CA PHE A 58 15.50 -6.81 9.71
C PHE A 58 16.78 -7.65 9.67
N ALA A 59 17.54 -7.60 10.75
CA ALA A 59 18.84 -8.28 10.90
C ALA A 59 19.90 -7.91 9.84
N GLY A 60 19.73 -6.79 9.11
CA GLY A 60 20.69 -6.33 8.10
C GLY A 60 20.80 -7.24 6.86
N ASN A 61 19.80 -8.08 6.61
CA ASN A 61 19.84 -9.11 5.56
C ASN A 61 18.98 -8.81 4.34
N SER A 62 18.35 -7.64 4.29
CA SER A 62 17.49 -7.28 3.17
C SER A 62 18.32 -6.79 2.00
N THR A 63 18.04 -7.33 0.81
CA THR A 63 18.65 -6.89 -0.44
C THR A 63 17.77 -7.25 -1.63
N GLY A 64 17.87 -6.49 -2.73
CA GLY A 64 17.20 -6.81 -3.99
C GLY A 64 15.67 -6.72 -3.94
N LEU A 65 15.10 -6.03 -2.95
CA LEU A 65 13.66 -5.79 -2.89
C LEU A 65 13.25 -4.80 -3.99
N VAL A 66 12.11 -5.05 -4.63
CA VAL A 66 11.57 -4.19 -5.68
C VAL A 66 10.13 -3.81 -5.36
N PHE A 67 9.84 -2.51 -5.40
CA PHE A 67 8.47 -1.98 -5.29
C PHE A 67 8.23 -1.02 -6.46
N GLU A 68 7.60 -1.51 -7.52
CA GLU A 68 7.43 -0.74 -8.75
C GLU A 68 6.02 -0.90 -9.34
N ARG A 69 5.55 0.13 -10.04
CA ARG A 69 4.26 0.12 -10.74
C ARG A 69 3.09 -0.29 -9.84
N ASN A 70 3.10 0.16 -8.59
CA ASN A 70 1.97 -0.02 -7.70
C ASN A 70 1.17 1.29 -7.59
N ILE A 71 -0.09 1.17 -7.26
CA ILE A 71 -0.94 2.29 -6.87
C ILE A 71 -1.15 2.19 -5.36
N VAL A 72 -0.85 3.29 -4.65
CA VAL A 72 -1.06 3.40 -3.20
C VAL A 72 -1.86 4.66 -2.94
N ALA A 73 -3.10 4.49 -2.51
CA ALA A 73 -3.99 5.61 -2.25
C ALA A 73 -4.59 5.52 -0.83
N TRP A 74 -4.72 6.65 -0.17
CA TRP A 74 -5.27 6.69 1.19
C TRP A 74 -6.02 8.00 1.45
N SER A 75 -6.98 7.96 2.38
CA SER A 75 -7.85 9.08 2.71
C SER A 75 -7.42 9.87 3.95
N ASN A 76 -6.67 9.24 4.88
CA ASN A 76 -6.22 9.89 6.10
C ASN A 76 -4.93 10.71 5.87
N PRO A 77 -4.98 12.06 5.83
CA PRO A 77 -3.81 12.90 5.57
C PRO A 77 -2.75 12.83 6.67
N ASP A 78 -3.06 12.27 7.82
CA ASP A 78 -2.10 12.08 8.92
C ASP A 78 -1.35 10.74 8.86
N ALA A 79 -1.82 9.80 8.04
CA ALA A 79 -1.11 8.54 7.81
C ALA A 79 0.14 8.77 6.95
N THR A 80 1.20 8.01 7.23
CA THR A 80 2.42 8.05 6.45
C THR A 80 2.34 7.16 5.22
N LEU A 81 2.98 7.54 4.12
CA LEU A 81 3.17 6.64 2.99
C LEU A 81 4.07 5.46 3.41
N TRP A 82 5.27 5.77 3.87
CA TRP A 82 6.20 4.75 4.34
C TRP A 82 6.67 5.02 5.76
N ALA A 83 6.56 4.02 6.64
CA ALA A 83 7.36 3.93 7.84
C ALA A 83 8.60 3.08 7.50
N HIS A 84 9.79 3.65 7.64
CA HIS A 84 11.04 2.97 7.30
C HIS A 84 12.17 3.34 8.26
N GLY A 85 13.10 2.40 8.43
CA GLY A 85 14.39 2.68 9.03
C GLY A 85 15.37 3.25 7.99
N LYS A 86 16.64 3.32 8.35
CA LYS A 86 17.69 3.69 7.39
C LYS A 86 17.84 2.56 6.37
N LEU A 87 17.53 2.84 5.12
CA LEU A 87 17.64 1.92 3.99
C LEU A 87 18.63 2.50 2.98
N GLY A 88 19.31 1.61 2.26
CA GLY A 88 20.11 1.97 1.10
C GLY A 88 19.47 1.44 -0.19
N PRO A 89 19.89 1.95 -1.36
CA PRO A 89 19.35 1.50 -2.64
C PRO A 89 19.66 0.03 -2.95
N GLU A 90 20.64 -0.56 -2.29
CA GLU A 90 20.93 -2.00 -2.33
C GLU A 90 19.87 -2.84 -1.62
N VAL A 91 19.12 -2.26 -0.68
CA VAL A 91 18.06 -2.94 0.06
C VAL A 91 16.78 -2.98 -0.76
N ILE A 92 16.35 -1.83 -1.25
CA ILE A 92 15.09 -1.72 -1.99
C ILE A 92 15.19 -0.70 -3.12
N ARG A 93 14.61 -1.06 -4.26
CA ARG A 93 14.33 -0.16 -5.37
C ARG A 93 12.84 0.15 -5.40
N SER A 94 12.49 1.41 -5.29
CA SER A 94 11.12 1.90 -5.44
C SER A 94 11.08 2.92 -6.57
N ASP A 95 10.23 2.68 -7.57
CA ASP A 95 10.05 3.62 -8.68
C ASP A 95 8.77 3.34 -9.48
N ARG A 96 8.34 4.32 -10.29
CA ARG A 96 7.16 4.24 -11.17
C ARG A 96 5.88 3.88 -10.45
N ASN A 97 5.76 4.28 -9.19
CA ASN A 97 4.55 4.09 -8.42
C ASN A 97 3.63 5.31 -8.54
N LEU A 98 2.35 5.10 -8.34
CA LEU A 98 1.37 6.17 -8.21
C LEU A 98 0.90 6.27 -6.77
N PHE A 99 1.16 7.40 -6.14
CA PHE A 99 0.75 7.69 -4.77
C PHE A 99 -0.33 8.76 -4.76
N TRP A 100 -1.29 8.64 -3.85
CA TRP A 100 -2.34 9.62 -3.73
C TRP A 100 -2.95 9.70 -2.34
N CYS A 101 -3.07 10.93 -1.84
CA CYS A 101 -3.89 11.27 -0.69
C CYS A 101 -4.52 12.65 -0.93
N PRO A 102 -5.85 12.77 -0.90
CA PRO A 102 -6.49 14.06 -1.05
C PRO A 102 -6.09 15.04 0.05
N GLY A 103 -5.93 16.31 -0.31
CA GLY A 103 -5.74 17.40 0.64
C GLY A 103 -4.32 17.60 1.16
N ILE A 104 -3.34 16.80 0.72
CA ILE A 104 -1.92 17.05 1.00
C ILE A 104 -1.14 17.26 -0.30
N PRO A 105 -0.11 18.13 -0.30
CA PRO A 105 0.68 18.40 -1.50
C PRO A 105 1.72 17.31 -1.81
N GLU A 106 2.16 16.57 -0.81
CA GLU A 106 3.17 15.52 -0.91
C GLU A 106 3.00 14.47 0.21
N PRO A 107 3.51 13.24 0.03
CA PRO A 107 3.37 12.20 1.03
C PRO A 107 4.26 12.45 2.26
N LYS A 108 3.79 12.01 3.42
CA LYS A 108 4.58 11.96 4.66
C LYS A 108 5.37 10.66 4.70
N LEU A 109 6.66 10.74 5.02
CA LEU A 109 7.59 9.61 5.04
C LEU A 109 8.27 9.47 6.39
N GLY A 110 8.85 8.29 6.63
CA GLY A 110 9.56 7.97 7.86
C GLY A 110 8.66 7.78 9.07
N TYR A 111 9.25 7.41 10.19
CA TYR A 111 8.52 7.26 11.44
C TYR A 111 7.99 8.63 11.93
N GLY A 112 6.66 8.77 11.93
CA GLY A 112 5.99 10.00 12.32
C GLY A 112 6.03 11.12 11.27
N GLY A 113 6.26 10.78 10.00
CA GLY A 113 6.21 11.74 8.89
C GLY A 113 7.32 12.78 8.92
N ARG A 114 8.52 12.41 9.35
CA ARG A 114 9.63 13.34 9.57
C ARG A 114 10.49 13.57 8.34
N ASP A 115 10.45 12.67 7.37
CA ASP A 115 11.32 12.71 6.20
C ASP A 115 10.60 13.40 5.05
N ALA A 116 11.28 14.32 4.37
CA ALA A 116 10.73 15.07 3.25
C ALA A 116 10.74 14.20 1.97
N TRP A 117 9.73 14.38 1.13
CA TRP A 117 9.64 13.71 -0.16
C TRP A 117 10.84 13.98 -1.06
N ALA A 118 11.29 15.24 -1.10
CA ALA A 118 12.47 15.62 -1.88
C ALA A 118 13.75 14.90 -1.43
N ASP A 119 13.95 14.70 -0.12
CA ASP A 119 15.10 13.96 0.42
C ASP A 119 15.03 12.47 0.07
N TRP A 120 13.83 11.91 0.04
CA TRP A 120 13.57 10.55 -0.40
C TRP A 120 13.95 10.36 -1.87
N GLN A 121 13.50 11.27 -2.73
CA GLN A 121 13.87 11.24 -4.15
C GLN A 121 15.36 11.49 -4.37
N ALA A 122 15.99 12.36 -3.61
CA ALA A 122 17.44 12.62 -3.69
C ALA A 122 18.30 11.39 -3.36
N GLN A 123 17.75 10.43 -2.59
CA GLN A 123 18.38 9.14 -2.30
C GLN A 123 18.20 8.11 -3.43
N GLY A 124 17.50 8.47 -4.51
CA GLY A 124 17.30 7.61 -5.69
C GLY A 124 15.97 6.85 -5.71
N TYR A 125 15.09 7.05 -4.73
CA TYR A 125 13.78 6.41 -4.68
C TYR A 125 12.73 7.23 -5.43
N ASP A 126 11.77 6.55 -6.02
CA ASP A 126 10.55 7.12 -6.61
C ASP A 126 10.76 8.34 -7.51
N GLN A 127 11.89 8.38 -8.23
CA GLN A 127 12.25 9.50 -9.11
C GLN A 127 11.31 9.64 -10.31
N ASN A 128 10.72 8.53 -10.75
CA ASN A 128 9.75 8.50 -11.83
C ASN A 128 8.34 8.15 -11.33
N SER A 129 8.12 8.17 -10.01
CA SER A 129 6.80 7.98 -9.42
C SER A 129 6.01 9.30 -9.42
N LEU A 130 4.69 9.19 -9.34
CA LEU A 130 3.79 10.33 -9.34
C LEU A 130 3.02 10.42 -8.02
N PHE A 131 2.73 11.65 -7.60
CA PHE A 131 1.75 11.94 -6.55
C PHE A 131 0.54 12.61 -7.20
N SER A 132 -0.48 11.81 -7.54
CA SER A 132 -1.65 12.26 -8.31
C SER A 132 -2.83 11.31 -8.12
N ASP A 133 -4.05 11.83 -8.30
CA ASP A 133 -5.28 11.02 -8.24
C ASP A 133 -5.22 9.86 -9.25
N PRO A 134 -5.40 8.61 -8.80
CA PRO A 134 -5.44 7.45 -9.68
C PRO A 134 -6.62 7.43 -10.65
N LEU A 135 -7.65 8.22 -10.41
CA LEU A 135 -8.89 8.26 -11.18
C LEU A 135 -9.60 6.90 -11.21
N PHE A 136 -9.83 6.33 -10.02
CA PHE A 136 -10.68 5.16 -9.88
C PHE A 136 -12.12 5.43 -10.35
N VAL A 137 -12.80 4.40 -10.85
CA VAL A 137 -14.17 4.52 -11.38
C VAL A 137 -15.16 4.84 -10.27
N ASP A 138 -15.17 4.04 -9.20
CA ASP A 138 -16.07 4.24 -8.05
C ASP A 138 -15.46 3.65 -6.75
N PRO A 139 -14.45 4.31 -6.18
CA PRO A 139 -13.75 3.79 -5.00
C PRO A 139 -14.64 3.74 -3.75
N ALA A 140 -15.73 4.49 -3.71
CA ALA A 140 -16.68 4.44 -2.60
C ALA A 140 -17.44 3.11 -2.54
N ASN A 141 -17.59 2.43 -3.67
CA ASN A 141 -18.21 1.11 -3.80
C ASN A 141 -17.18 0.01 -4.10
N ASP A 142 -15.91 0.22 -3.76
CA ASP A 142 -14.82 -0.71 -3.99
C ASP A 142 -14.55 -1.05 -5.47
N ASP A 143 -14.99 -0.20 -6.39
CA ASP A 143 -14.59 -0.29 -7.78
C ASP A 143 -13.29 0.49 -8.01
N PHE A 144 -12.17 -0.19 -7.87
CA PHE A 144 -10.83 0.33 -8.10
C PHE A 144 -10.36 0.17 -9.55
N ALA A 145 -11.28 -0.07 -10.49
CA ALA A 145 -10.96 0.01 -11.90
C ALA A 145 -10.49 1.42 -12.25
N LEU A 146 -9.50 1.54 -13.13
CA LEU A 146 -8.95 2.82 -13.54
C LEU A 146 -9.70 3.36 -14.75
N ARG A 147 -9.95 4.66 -14.76
CA ARG A 147 -10.46 5.38 -15.94
C ARG A 147 -9.39 5.42 -17.03
N ALA A 148 -9.82 5.64 -18.27
CA ALA A 148 -8.94 5.63 -19.43
C ALA A 148 -7.84 6.71 -19.37
N ASP A 149 -8.11 7.80 -18.66
CA ASP A 149 -7.22 8.95 -18.48
C ASP A 149 -6.35 8.87 -17.20
N SER A 150 -6.35 7.73 -16.51
CA SER A 150 -5.54 7.52 -15.32
C SER A 150 -4.04 7.71 -15.56
N PRO A 151 -3.34 8.46 -14.69
CA PRO A 151 -1.89 8.62 -14.79
C PRO A 151 -1.10 7.33 -14.54
N ALA A 152 -1.72 6.29 -13.97
CA ALA A 152 -1.09 5.00 -13.74
C ALA A 152 -0.61 4.34 -15.04
N TRP A 153 -1.32 4.55 -16.15
CA TRP A 153 -0.97 3.92 -17.44
C TRP A 153 0.39 4.36 -17.96
N GLN A 154 0.76 5.63 -17.78
CA GLN A 154 2.07 6.13 -18.21
C GLN A 154 3.23 5.60 -17.35
N LEU A 155 2.94 5.12 -16.13
CA LEU A 155 3.92 4.48 -15.26
C LEU A 155 4.13 3.00 -15.58
N GLY A 156 3.33 2.45 -16.52
CA GLY A 156 3.39 1.04 -16.93
C GLY A 156 2.57 0.13 -16.01
N PHE A 157 1.56 0.67 -15.30
CA PHE A 157 0.56 -0.14 -14.60
C PHE A 157 -0.27 -0.93 -15.63
N GLU A 158 -0.52 -2.19 -15.35
CA GLU A 158 -1.31 -3.09 -16.18
C GLU A 158 -2.69 -3.32 -15.57
N LYS A 159 -3.72 -3.45 -16.40
CA LYS A 159 -5.08 -3.71 -15.92
C LYS A 159 -5.15 -5.02 -15.15
N ILE A 160 -5.64 -4.96 -13.91
CA ILE A 160 -5.90 -6.15 -13.10
C ILE A 160 -7.23 -6.78 -13.55
N ASP A 161 -7.22 -8.07 -13.85
CA ASP A 161 -8.44 -8.82 -14.18
C ASP A 161 -9.20 -9.20 -12.90
N THR A 162 -10.34 -8.56 -12.69
CA THR A 162 -11.24 -8.81 -11.55
C THR A 162 -12.46 -9.66 -11.92
N SER A 163 -12.54 -10.16 -13.14
CA SER A 163 -13.72 -10.90 -13.62
C SER A 163 -14.06 -12.12 -12.77
N GLY A 164 -13.06 -12.85 -12.32
CA GLY A 164 -13.23 -13.99 -11.42
C GLY A 164 -13.75 -13.63 -10.02
N ILE A 165 -13.39 -12.44 -9.52
CA ILE A 165 -13.83 -11.94 -8.20
C ILE A 165 -15.30 -11.53 -8.24
N GLN A 166 -15.74 -10.91 -9.31
CA GLN A 166 -17.14 -10.50 -9.50
C GLN A 166 -18.06 -11.73 -9.62
N ALA A 167 -17.62 -12.78 -10.30
CA ALA A 167 -18.35 -14.05 -10.36
C ALA A 167 -18.50 -14.70 -8.98
N ALA A 168 -17.48 -14.67 -8.15
CA ALA A 168 -17.52 -15.19 -6.78
C ALA A 168 -18.46 -14.39 -5.88
N LYS A 169 -18.49 -13.06 -5.97
CA LYS A 169 -19.43 -12.21 -5.22
C LYS A 169 -20.89 -12.48 -5.59
N ALA A 170 -21.19 -12.79 -6.84
CA ALA A 170 -22.55 -13.13 -7.30
C ALA A 170 -23.07 -14.47 -6.74
N HIS A 171 -22.18 -15.36 -6.30
CA HIS A 171 -22.53 -16.67 -5.72
C HIS A 171 -22.47 -16.68 -4.18
N CYS A 172 -21.89 -15.67 -3.57
CA CYS A 172 -21.79 -15.57 -2.12
C CYS A 172 -22.92 -14.68 -1.59
N ASN A 173 -24.05 -15.26 -1.24
CA ASN A 173 -25.11 -14.61 -0.45
C ASN A 173 -24.67 -14.47 1.03
N CYS A 174 -23.44 -14.13 1.29
CA CYS A 174 -22.98 -13.80 2.63
C CYS A 174 -23.39 -12.36 2.92
N GLU A 175 -24.52 -12.18 3.58
CA GLU A 175 -24.78 -10.97 4.34
C GLU A 175 -23.69 -10.88 5.41
N ILE A 176 -22.68 -10.07 5.17
CA ILE A 176 -21.73 -9.69 6.22
C ILE A 176 -22.48 -8.67 7.07
N GLU A 177 -23.05 -9.12 8.17
CA GLU A 177 -23.56 -8.19 9.18
C GLU A 177 -22.43 -7.25 9.61
N PRO A 178 -22.71 -5.95 9.78
CA PRO A 178 -21.70 -4.99 10.25
C PRO A 178 -21.44 -5.23 11.75
N ALA A 179 -20.59 -6.20 12.07
CA ALA A 179 -20.21 -6.56 13.44
C ALA A 179 -19.15 -5.62 14.05
N ALA A 180 -18.89 -4.45 13.48
CA ALA A 180 -17.80 -3.59 13.93
C ALA A 180 -18.20 -2.53 14.99
N ASP A 181 -19.45 -2.09 15.04
CA ASP A 181 -19.83 -0.99 15.95
C ASP A 181 -20.29 -1.44 17.33
N ALA A 182 -20.63 -2.70 17.52
CA ALA A 182 -21.10 -3.23 18.80
C ALA A 182 -19.99 -3.55 19.81
N LEU A 183 -18.75 -3.76 19.38
CA LEU A 183 -17.64 -4.11 20.28
C LEU A 183 -16.95 -2.91 20.93
N ILE A 184 -17.10 -1.70 20.37
CA ILE A 184 -16.50 -0.47 20.95
C ILE A 184 -17.34 0.07 22.10
N ALA A 185 -18.65 -0.20 22.12
CA ALA A 185 -19.54 0.25 23.20
C ALA A 185 -19.41 -0.54 24.50
N ALA A 186 -18.82 -1.73 24.48
CA ALA A 186 -18.71 -2.61 25.65
C ALA A 186 -17.43 -2.42 26.49
N MET A 187 -16.51 -1.54 26.09
CA MET A 187 -15.26 -1.30 26.84
C MET A 187 -15.26 -0.04 27.71
N HIS A 188 -16.42 0.58 27.94
CA HIS A 188 -16.58 1.65 28.90
C HIS A 188 -17.46 1.18 30.05
N VAL A 189 -16.91 0.37 30.96
CA VAL A 189 -17.49 0.22 32.32
C VAL A 189 -16.37 0.05 33.33
N THR A 190 -16.33 1.04 34.19
CA THR A 190 -16.00 1.13 35.61
C THR A 190 -14.53 1.22 36.02
N ALA A 191 -14.35 2.39 36.62
CA ALA A 191 -13.37 2.84 37.61
C ALA A 191 -13.10 1.85 38.74
#